data_a9a98100eb84a9b542d9806167e7d11d
#
_entry.id   a9a98100eb84a9b542d9806167e7d11d
#
_cell.length_a   1.000
_cell.length_b   1.000
_cell.length_c   1.000
_cell.angle_alpha   90.00
_cell.angle_beta   90.00
_cell.angle_gamma   90.00
#
_symmetry.space_group_name_H-M   'P 1'
#
loop_
_entity.id
_entity.type
_entity.pdbx_description
1 polymer ?
#
loop_
_entity_poly.entity_id
_entity_poly.type
_entity_poly.pdbx_seq_one_letter_code
_entity_poly.pdbx_strand_id
1 'polypeptide(L)'
;LYTGRLKNNQMKFALRIQAINKGGSLNTTDGKFIVRNADEVIFLLTADTDYKLNFNPDFKDPKTYVGPDPEQTTLAMMDAAAAKSYNELCERHKTDYTQLFGRVQLQLNPRAPMTLQYPAVTDLPTYQRLARYRKGNPDYRLEEIYYQFGRYLLIASSRPGNLPANLQGMWANGVDGPWHVDYHNNINIQMNYWPACSTNLNECVWPLIDFIRTLVKPGEKTAQAYFGARGWTASISGNIFGFTSPLTDENMSWNFNPMAGPWLATHIWEYYDYTRDKKFLKEVGYDLSLIHILTLPTT
;
A
#
# COMPACT_ATOMS: atom_id res chain seq x y z
N LEU A 1 22.94 12.46 0.63
CA LEU A 1 21.98 12.30 1.71
C LEU A 1 21.13 13.56 1.81
N TYR A 2 19.82 13.38 1.89
CA TYR A 2 18.85 14.42 2.19
C TYR A 2 18.05 13.98 3.41
N THR A 3 18.01 14.81 4.45
CA THR A 3 17.34 14.50 5.72
C THR A 3 16.51 15.68 6.19
N GLY A 4 15.51 15.39 6.99
CA GLY A 4 14.66 16.41 7.58
C GLY A 4 13.66 15.89 8.58
N ARG A 5 12.78 16.80 9.01
CA ARG A 5 11.63 16.48 9.87
C ARG A 5 10.38 17.12 9.31
N LEU A 6 9.27 16.41 9.40
CA LEU A 6 7.98 16.99 9.08
C LEU A 6 7.60 18.04 10.13
N LYS A 7 7.05 19.18 9.68
CA LYS A 7 6.72 20.30 10.59
C LYS A 7 5.60 19.97 11.55
N ASN A 8 4.62 19.17 11.10
CA ASN A 8 3.38 18.89 11.85
C ASN A 8 3.56 17.88 12.99
N ASN A 9 4.37 16.84 12.80
CA ASN A 9 4.51 15.75 13.77
C ASN A 9 5.96 15.41 14.13
N GLN A 10 6.93 16.17 13.62
CA GLN A 10 8.37 15.99 13.86
C GLN A 10 8.94 14.64 13.39
N MET A 11 8.20 13.87 12.59
CA MET A 11 8.68 12.62 12.02
C MET A 11 9.92 12.87 11.16
N LYS A 12 10.98 12.13 11.43
CA LYS A 12 12.22 12.19 10.66
C LYS A 12 12.07 11.44 9.33
N PHE A 13 12.78 11.91 8.34
CA PHE A 13 12.95 11.20 7.08
C PHE A 13 14.39 11.30 6.58
N ALA A 14 14.81 10.31 5.83
CA ALA A 14 16.06 10.29 5.10
C ALA A 14 15.88 9.74 3.69
N LEU A 15 16.59 10.33 2.74
CA LEU A 15 16.70 9.91 1.36
C LEU A 15 18.17 9.86 0.99
N ARG A 16 18.66 8.74 0.49
CA ARG A 16 20.02 8.58 -0.05
C ARG A 16 19.95 8.30 -1.54
N ILE A 17 20.85 8.91 -2.27
CA ILE A 17 21.08 8.60 -3.69
C ILE A 17 22.56 8.33 -3.86
N GLN A 18 22.91 7.21 -4.46
CA GLN A 18 24.26 6.87 -4.89
C GLN A 18 24.26 6.69 -6.40
N ALA A 19 25.20 7.33 -7.08
CA ALA A 19 25.44 7.12 -8.50
C ALA A 19 26.69 6.26 -8.67
N ILE A 20 26.63 5.32 -9.60
CA ILE A 20 27.73 4.42 -9.99
C ILE A 20 27.88 4.54 -11.50
N ASN A 21 29.05 4.92 -11.98
CA ASN A 21 29.32 5.03 -13.42
C ASN A 21 30.23 3.91 -13.90
N LYS A 22 30.06 3.56 -15.18
CA LYS A 22 30.98 2.73 -15.94
C LYS A 22 31.55 3.55 -17.08
N GLY A 23 32.88 3.66 -17.13
CA GLY A 23 33.56 4.63 -18.00
C GLY A 23 33.38 6.07 -17.57
N GLY A 24 34.11 6.97 -18.21
CA GLY A 24 34.02 8.40 -17.98
C GLY A 24 34.34 8.87 -16.56
N SER A 25 33.67 9.95 -16.13
CA SER A 25 33.85 10.50 -14.79
C SER A 25 32.50 10.86 -14.15
N LEU A 26 32.43 10.72 -12.84
CA LEU A 26 31.32 11.10 -11.97
C LEU A 26 31.84 12.02 -10.87
N ASN A 27 31.28 13.20 -10.76
CA ASN A 27 31.57 14.15 -9.69
C ASN A 27 30.27 14.58 -9.01
N THR A 28 30.34 14.95 -7.73
CA THR A 28 29.23 15.50 -6.98
C THR A 28 29.58 16.90 -6.49
N THR A 29 28.80 17.90 -6.91
CA THR A 29 28.99 19.31 -6.52
C THR A 29 27.63 19.93 -6.31
N ASP A 30 27.44 20.67 -5.23
CA ASP A 30 26.22 21.41 -4.89
C ASP A 30 24.92 20.57 -4.99
N GLY A 31 24.98 19.33 -4.50
CA GLY A 31 23.83 18.42 -4.52
C GLY A 31 23.47 17.88 -5.92
N LYS A 32 24.35 18.03 -6.91
CA LYS A 32 24.16 17.55 -8.27
C LYS A 32 25.18 16.49 -8.63
N PHE A 33 24.75 15.47 -9.37
CA PHE A 33 25.65 14.54 -10.02
C PHE A 33 26.05 15.10 -11.40
N ILE A 34 27.34 15.17 -11.66
CA ILE A 34 27.90 15.60 -12.95
C ILE A 34 28.56 14.39 -13.57
N VAL A 35 27.97 13.87 -14.62
CA VAL A 35 28.48 12.70 -15.36
C VAL A 35 29.02 13.15 -16.72
N ARG A 36 30.21 12.69 -17.11
CA ARG A 36 30.80 12.99 -18.41
C ARG A 36 31.36 11.72 -19.04
N ASN A 37 30.99 11.47 -20.30
CA ASN A 37 31.50 10.39 -21.13
C ASN A 37 31.37 9.00 -20.49
N ALA A 38 30.35 8.77 -19.66
CA ALA A 38 30.08 7.46 -19.09
C ALA A 38 29.28 6.61 -20.09
N ASP A 39 29.60 5.32 -20.18
CA ASP A 39 28.85 4.33 -20.97
C ASP A 39 27.55 3.96 -20.29
N GLU A 40 27.58 3.87 -18.94
CA GLU A 40 26.44 3.54 -18.10
C GLU A 40 26.47 4.36 -16.81
N VAL A 41 25.28 4.69 -16.30
CA VAL A 41 25.12 5.25 -14.94
C VAL A 41 23.97 4.54 -14.24
N ILE A 42 24.23 4.02 -13.05
CA ILE A 42 23.23 3.39 -12.20
C ILE A 42 22.99 4.32 -11.01
N PHE A 43 21.74 4.65 -10.76
CA PHE A 43 21.32 5.37 -9.55
C PHE A 43 20.67 4.38 -8.59
N LEU A 44 21.24 4.25 -7.39
CA LEU A 44 20.61 3.56 -6.26
C LEU A 44 19.95 4.63 -5.39
N LEU A 45 18.72 4.36 -4.98
CA LEU A 45 17.93 5.27 -4.16
C LEU A 45 17.32 4.49 -2.99
N THR A 46 17.52 4.99 -1.77
CA THR A 46 16.90 4.46 -0.55
C THR A 46 16.23 5.58 0.22
N ALA A 47 15.06 5.31 0.77
CA ALA A 47 14.30 6.28 1.56
C ALA A 47 13.63 5.58 2.73
N ASP A 48 13.54 6.26 3.86
CA ASP A 48 12.85 5.77 5.05
C ASP A 48 12.42 6.92 5.96
N THR A 49 11.57 6.61 6.93
CA THR A 49 11.15 7.49 7.99
C THR A 49 11.37 6.81 9.35
N ASP A 50 11.31 7.56 10.45
CA ASP A 50 11.31 6.98 11.79
C ASP A 50 9.93 6.49 12.25
N TYR A 51 8.98 6.32 11.33
CA TYR A 51 7.69 5.74 11.67
C TYR A 51 7.81 4.27 12.06
N LYS A 52 7.12 3.89 13.14
CA LYS A 52 7.01 2.50 13.61
C LYS A 52 5.56 2.12 13.77
N LEU A 53 5.16 1.04 13.12
CA LEU A 53 3.85 0.44 13.34
C LEU A 53 3.69 0.01 14.80
N ASN A 54 2.58 0.40 15.44
CA ASN A 54 2.31 0.09 16.84
C ASN A 54 0.85 -0.34 17.02
N PHE A 55 0.64 -1.58 17.46
CA PHE A 55 -0.70 -2.13 17.71
C PHE A 55 -1.27 -1.77 19.09
N ASN A 56 -0.46 -1.22 19.97
CA ASN A 56 -0.87 -0.82 21.31
C ASN A 56 -0.28 0.55 21.69
N PRO A 57 -0.67 1.63 20.98
CA PRO A 57 -0.08 2.95 21.19
C PRO A 57 -0.43 3.52 22.57
N ASP A 58 0.58 4.07 23.23
CA ASP A 58 0.39 4.95 24.38
C ASP A 58 0.40 6.41 23.92
N PHE A 59 -0.78 7.02 23.83
CA PHE A 59 -0.93 8.41 23.37
C PHE A 59 -0.40 9.46 24.37
N LYS A 60 0.08 9.05 25.53
CA LYS A 60 0.83 9.91 26.47
C LYS A 60 2.33 9.92 26.16
N ASP A 61 2.82 8.92 25.44
CA ASP A 61 4.21 8.85 24.99
C ASP A 61 4.34 9.49 23.60
N PRO A 62 5.03 10.64 23.47
CA PRO A 62 5.25 11.28 22.18
C PRO A 62 6.10 10.43 21.21
N LYS A 63 6.72 9.35 21.69
CA LYS A 63 7.52 8.42 20.90
C LYS A 63 6.79 7.13 20.56
N THR A 64 5.50 7.03 20.82
CA THR A 64 4.72 5.80 20.61
C THR A 64 4.80 5.24 19.19
N TYR A 65 5.06 6.09 18.19
CA TYR A 65 5.26 5.72 16.78
C TYR A 65 6.67 5.96 16.26
N VAL A 66 7.64 6.21 17.16
CA VAL A 66 9.03 6.45 16.76
C VAL A 66 9.81 5.14 16.74
N GLY A 67 10.36 4.82 15.61
CA GLY A 67 11.20 3.66 15.34
C GLY A 67 12.67 4.01 15.16
N PRO A 68 13.41 3.20 14.38
CA PRO A 68 14.84 3.40 14.10
C PRO A 68 15.13 4.74 13.43
N ASP A 69 16.37 5.19 13.54
CA ASP A 69 16.83 6.40 12.85
C ASP A 69 16.90 6.15 11.33
N PRO A 70 16.16 6.91 10.49
CA PRO A 70 16.09 6.69 9.05
C PRO A 70 17.44 6.96 8.34
N GLU A 71 18.36 7.70 8.92
CA GLU A 71 19.70 7.85 8.36
C GLU A 71 20.49 6.54 8.43
N GLN A 72 20.31 5.77 9.50
CA GLN A 72 20.99 4.49 9.67
C GLN A 72 20.32 3.40 8.81
N THR A 73 19.00 3.35 8.77
CA THR A 73 18.27 2.35 7.98
C THR A 73 18.51 2.54 6.48
N THR A 74 18.48 3.79 5.99
CA THR A 74 18.78 4.09 4.58
C THR A 74 20.23 3.81 4.19
N LEU A 75 21.18 4.00 5.12
CA LEU A 75 22.58 3.63 4.89
C LEU A 75 22.74 2.11 4.75
N ALA A 76 22.20 1.35 5.68
CA ALA A 76 22.26 -0.11 5.63
C ALA A 76 21.60 -0.68 4.35
N MET A 77 20.46 -0.12 3.93
CA MET A 77 19.83 -0.48 2.66
C MET A 77 20.71 -0.16 1.46
N MET A 78 21.36 1.03 1.46
CA MET A 78 22.26 1.46 0.39
C MET A 78 23.47 0.54 0.27
N ASP A 79 24.12 0.24 1.38
CA ASP A 79 25.29 -0.65 1.41
C ASP A 79 24.95 -2.05 0.92
N ALA A 80 23.78 -2.56 1.35
CA ALA A 80 23.29 -3.87 0.90
C ALA A 80 22.95 -3.90 -0.60
N ALA A 81 22.47 -2.80 -1.17
CA ALA A 81 22.21 -2.68 -2.60
C ALA A 81 23.51 -2.48 -3.41
N ALA A 82 24.40 -1.60 -2.95
CA ALA A 82 25.67 -1.30 -3.63
C ALA A 82 26.63 -2.49 -3.69
N ALA A 83 26.50 -3.46 -2.77
CA ALA A 83 27.25 -4.71 -2.79
C ALA A 83 26.83 -5.68 -3.92
N LYS A 84 25.81 -5.34 -4.71
CA LYS A 84 25.25 -6.18 -5.78
C LYS A 84 25.37 -5.51 -7.13
N SER A 85 25.54 -6.32 -8.17
CA SER A 85 25.44 -5.84 -9.54
C SER A 85 24.01 -5.45 -9.91
N TYR A 86 23.87 -4.58 -10.90
CA TYR A 86 22.56 -4.21 -11.47
C TYR A 86 21.76 -5.43 -11.92
N ASN A 87 22.42 -6.37 -12.60
CA ASN A 87 21.76 -7.60 -13.06
C ASN A 87 21.26 -8.46 -11.90
N GLU A 88 22.04 -8.58 -10.83
CA GLU A 88 21.60 -9.31 -9.64
C GLU A 88 20.39 -8.65 -8.98
N LEU A 89 20.38 -7.31 -8.85
CA LEU A 89 19.21 -6.57 -8.34
C LEU A 89 17.98 -6.78 -9.22
N CYS A 90 18.14 -6.73 -10.56
CA CYS A 90 17.06 -6.99 -11.51
C CYS A 90 16.51 -8.41 -11.39
N GLU A 91 17.38 -9.43 -11.31
CA GLU A 91 16.92 -10.81 -11.21
C GLU A 91 16.23 -11.10 -9.86
N ARG A 92 16.70 -10.51 -8.77
CA ARG A 92 16.02 -10.59 -7.48
C ARG A 92 14.64 -9.97 -7.54
N HIS A 93 14.51 -8.77 -8.13
CA HIS A 93 13.23 -8.09 -8.32
C HIS A 93 12.26 -8.91 -9.18
N LYS A 94 12.74 -9.42 -10.32
CA LYS A 94 11.92 -10.26 -11.20
C LYS A 94 11.46 -11.53 -10.50
N THR A 95 12.34 -12.21 -9.78
CA THR A 95 12.02 -13.43 -9.05
C THR A 95 10.94 -13.18 -8.01
N ASP A 96 11.09 -12.14 -7.17
CA ASP A 96 10.08 -11.77 -6.17
C ASP A 96 8.74 -11.41 -6.82
N TYR A 97 8.76 -10.55 -7.82
CA TYR A 97 7.55 -10.10 -8.49
C TYR A 97 6.80 -11.21 -9.21
N THR A 98 7.51 -12.06 -9.97
CA THR A 98 6.90 -13.12 -10.78
C THR A 98 6.32 -14.26 -9.93
N GLN A 99 6.82 -14.47 -8.71
CA GLN A 99 6.21 -15.42 -7.76
C GLN A 99 4.76 -15.08 -7.43
N LEU A 100 4.40 -13.81 -7.43
CA LEU A 100 3.04 -13.34 -7.21
C LEU A 100 2.29 -13.13 -8.53
N PHE A 101 2.89 -12.37 -9.43
CA PHE A 101 2.24 -11.99 -10.68
C PHE A 101 1.92 -13.18 -11.59
N GLY A 102 2.83 -14.14 -11.67
CA GLY A 102 2.71 -15.34 -12.52
C GLY A 102 1.66 -16.36 -12.08
N ARG A 103 1.07 -16.20 -10.88
CA ARG A 103 0.09 -17.17 -10.35
C ARG A 103 -1.24 -17.19 -11.10
N VAL A 104 -1.58 -16.12 -11.79
CA VAL A 104 -2.87 -15.98 -12.48
C VAL A 104 -2.65 -15.39 -13.87
N GLN A 105 -3.25 -16.03 -14.85
CA GLN A 105 -3.35 -15.56 -16.23
C GLN A 105 -4.83 -15.48 -16.61
N LEU A 106 -5.23 -14.37 -17.22
CA LEU A 106 -6.56 -14.18 -17.78
C LEU A 106 -6.46 -14.17 -19.31
N GLN A 107 -7.26 -15.00 -19.97
CA GLN A 107 -7.42 -15.00 -21.41
C GLN A 107 -8.91 -14.99 -21.76
N LEU A 108 -9.38 -13.88 -22.31
CA LEU A 108 -10.80 -13.66 -22.61
C LEU A 108 -11.23 -14.22 -23.97
N ASN A 109 -10.28 -14.43 -24.87
CA ASN A 109 -10.55 -15.08 -26.16
C ASN A 109 -9.59 -16.25 -26.44
N PRO A 110 -9.88 -17.45 -25.96
CA PRO A 110 -9.01 -18.62 -26.09
C PRO A 110 -8.90 -19.18 -27.52
N ARG A 111 -9.79 -18.77 -28.45
CA ARG A 111 -9.85 -19.35 -29.81
C ARG A 111 -8.88 -18.73 -30.80
N ALA A 112 -8.26 -17.62 -30.48
CA ALA A 112 -7.24 -17.02 -31.33
C ALA A 112 -5.89 -17.01 -30.64
N PRO A 113 -4.83 -17.47 -31.31
CA PRO A 113 -3.48 -17.35 -30.78
C PRO A 113 -3.18 -15.89 -30.42
N MET A 114 -2.53 -15.69 -29.28
CA MET A 114 -2.19 -14.36 -28.75
C MET A 114 -1.50 -13.45 -29.78
N THR A 115 -0.81 -14.06 -30.76
CA THR A 115 -0.06 -13.41 -31.85
C THR A 115 -0.91 -13.09 -33.07
N LEU A 116 -2.10 -13.68 -33.24
CA LEU A 116 -2.90 -13.55 -34.47
C LEU A 116 -4.17 -12.72 -34.30
N GLN A 117 -4.56 -12.41 -33.08
CA GLN A 117 -5.90 -11.85 -32.84
C GLN A 117 -6.09 -10.42 -33.26
N TYR A 118 -5.10 -9.55 -33.07
CA TYR A 118 -5.20 -8.12 -33.44
C TYR A 118 -3.81 -7.50 -33.61
N PRO A 119 -2.97 -7.92 -34.56
CA PRO A 119 -1.62 -7.35 -34.70
C PRO A 119 -1.65 -5.82 -34.87
N ALA A 120 -2.61 -5.31 -35.62
CA ALA A 120 -2.74 -3.87 -35.84
C ALA A 120 -3.25 -3.07 -34.64
N VAL A 121 -3.93 -3.71 -33.67
CA VAL A 121 -4.44 -3.04 -32.46
C VAL A 121 -3.43 -3.10 -31.32
N THR A 122 -2.70 -4.21 -31.20
CA THR A 122 -1.68 -4.36 -30.15
C THR A 122 -0.50 -3.41 -30.32
N ASP A 123 -0.24 -2.97 -31.54
CA ASP A 123 0.84 -2.02 -31.85
C ASP A 123 0.44 -0.56 -31.57
N LEU A 124 -0.84 -0.31 -31.29
CA LEU A 124 -1.30 1.04 -30.95
C LEU A 124 -0.95 1.40 -29.50
N PRO A 125 -0.55 2.63 -29.22
CA PRO A 125 -0.42 3.14 -27.87
C PRO A 125 -1.71 2.97 -27.07
N THR A 126 -1.60 2.73 -25.75
CA THR A 126 -2.75 2.46 -24.88
C THR A 126 -3.86 3.52 -24.96
N TYR A 127 -3.51 4.79 -25.06
CA TYR A 127 -4.51 5.88 -25.16
C TYR A 127 -5.36 5.77 -26.45
N GLN A 128 -4.77 5.32 -27.56
CA GLN A 128 -5.51 5.09 -28.81
C GLN A 128 -6.40 3.86 -28.71
N ARG A 129 -5.93 2.79 -28.07
CA ARG A 129 -6.72 1.59 -27.77
C ARG A 129 -7.94 1.93 -26.92
N LEU A 130 -7.76 2.72 -25.85
CA LEU A 130 -8.85 3.24 -25.02
C LEU A 130 -9.84 4.10 -25.80
N ALA A 131 -9.37 4.97 -26.69
CA ALA A 131 -10.24 5.78 -27.54
C ALA A 131 -11.08 4.92 -28.50
N ARG A 132 -10.52 3.85 -29.06
CA ARG A 132 -11.25 2.87 -29.89
C ARG A 132 -12.26 2.08 -29.07
N TYR A 133 -11.86 1.60 -27.88
CA TYR A 133 -12.73 0.86 -26.98
C TYR A 133 -13.96 1.66 -26.55
N ARG A 134 -13.79 2.94 -26.23
CA ARG A 134 -14.90 3.88 -25.94
C ARG A 134 -15.90 4.05 -27.11
N LYS A 135 -15.47 3.80 -28.33
CA LYS A 135 -16.33 3.81 -29.54
C LYS A 135 -17.01 2.46 -29.80
N GLY A 136 -16.94 1.52 -28.87
CA GLY A 136 -17.57 0.20 -28.98
C GLY A 136 -16.77 -0.84 -29.77
N ASN A 137 -15.49 -0.60 -30.05
CA ASN A 137 -14.63 -1.62 -30.66
C ASN A 137 -14.05 -2.55 -29.57
N PRO A 138 -14.38 -3.85 -29.55
CA PRO A 138 -13.83 -4.76 -28.55
C PRO A 138 -12.31 -4.83 -28.61
N ASP A 139 -11.68 -4.92 -27.44
CA ASP A 139 -10.25 -5.14 -27.30
C ASP A 139 -9.97 -6.02 -26.08
N TYR A 140 -10.17 -7.31 -26.22
CA TYR A 140 -10.01 -8.28 -25.15
C TYR A 140 -8.62 -8.26 -24.52
N ARG A 141 -7.59 -7.97 -25.34
CA ARG A 141 -6.22 -7.85 -24.83
C ARG A 141 -6.03 -6.61 -23.93
N LEU A 142 -6.75 -5.53 -24.20
CA LEU A 142 -6.76 -4.36 -23.32
C LEU A 142 -7.43 -4.68 -21.98
N GLU A 143 -8.52 -5.45 -21.99
CA GLU A 143 -9.23 -5.91 -20.79
C GLU A 143 -8.33 -6.84 -19.95
N GLU A 144 -7.62 -7.78 -20.58
CA GLU A 144 -6.64 -8.66 -19.94
C GLU A 144 -5.50 -7.85 -19.29
N ILE A 145 -4.97 -6.85 -20.01
CA ILE A 145 -3.93 -5.94 -19.49
C ILE A 145 -4.47 -5.14 -18.31
N TYR A 146 -5.70 -4.64 -18.39
CA TYR A 146 -6.31 -3.86 -17.31
C TYR A 146 -6.48 -4.70 -16.03
N TYR A 147 -6.93 -5.93 -16.16
CA TYR A 147 -7.00 -6.89 -15.06
C TYR A 147 -5.62 -7.12 -14.43
N GLN A 148 -4.61 -7.43 -15.24
CA GLN A 148 -3.25 -7.66 -14.74
C GLN A 148 -2.61 -6.39 -14.18
N PHE A 149 -2.98 -5.22 -14.69
CA PHE A 149 -2.50 -3.95 -14.16
C PHE A 149 -3.06 -3.67 -12.76
N GLY A 150 -4.32 -4.01 -12.50
CA GLY A 150 -4.88 -3.96 -11.14
C GLY A 150 -4.11 -4.86 -10.16
N ARG A 151 -3.77 -6.09 -10.57
CA ARG A 151 -2.90 -6.97 -9.76
C ARG A 151 -1.51 -6.40 -9.55
N TYR A 152 -0.90 -5.82 -10.58
CA TYR A 152 0.39 -5.14 -10.47
C TYR A 152 0.35 -4.02 -9.43
N LEU A 153 -0.66 -3.16 -9.47
CA LEU A 153 -0.80 -2.05 -8.52
C LEU A 153 -0.87 -2.57 -7.07
N LEU A 154 -1.61 -3.63 -6.82
CA LEU A 154 -1.71 -4.22 -5.48
C LEU A 154 -0.39 -4.86 -5.03
N ILE A 155 0.26 -5.66 -5.88
CA ILE A 155 1.58 -6.26 -5.60
C ILE A 155 2.62 -5.18 -5.27
N ALA A 156 2.60 -4.07 -6.02
CA ALA A 156 3.58 -3.00 -5.86
C ALA A 156 3.34 -2.13 -4.63
N SER A 157 2.09 -2.00 -4.16
CA SER A 157 1.72 -1.09 -3.06
C SER A 157 1.40 -1.78 -1.73
N SER A 158 1.26 -3.11 -1.70
CA SER A 158 0.79 -3.80 -0.50
C SER A 158 1.52 -5.14 -0.30
N ARG A 159 2.60 -5.11 0.48
CA ARG A 159 3.42 -6.27 0.81
C ARG A 159 3.52 -6.43 2.33
N PRO A 160 3.61 -7.67 2.84
CA PRO A 160 3.78 -7.92 4.27
C PRO A 160 4.91 -7.08 4.89
N GLY A 161 4.63 -6.45 6.03
CA GLY A 161 5.57 -5.56 6.72
C GLY A 161 5.52 -4.09 6.28
N ASN A 162 4.75 -3.76 5.24
CA ASN A 162 4.52 -2.38 4.79
C ASN A 162 3.14 -1.87 5.24
N LEU A 163 2.91 -0.58 5.02
CA LEU A 163 1.58 0.02 5.17
C LEU A 163 0.66 -0.40 4.02
N PRO A 164 -0.67 -0.40 4.21
CA PRO A 164 -1.59 -0.72 3.14
C PRO A 164 -1.64 0.36 2.06
N ALA A 165 -2.15 -0.02 0.89
CA ALA A 165 -2.45 0.93 -0.17
C ALA A 165 -3.50 1.96 0.29
N ASN A 166 -3.16 3.25 0.24
CA ASN A 166 -4.07 4.35 0.53
C ASN A 166 -4.89 4.76 -0.72
N LEU A 167 -5.55 5.93 -0.70
CA LEU A 167 -6.34 6.44 -1.83
C LEU A 167 -5.56 6.51 -3.15
N GLN A 168 -4.26 6.74 -3.10
CA GLN A 168 -3.36 6.80 -4.26
C GLN A 168 -2.45 5.57 -4.38
N GLY A 169 -2.75 4.48 -3.67
CA GLY A 169 -1.85 3.34 -3.55
C GLY A 169 -0.62 3.70 -2.73
N MET A 170 0.50 3.99 -3.39
CA MET A 170 1.72 4.55 -2.80
C MET A 170 2.31 5.68 -3.67
N TRP A 171 1.58 6.12 -4.70
CA TRP A 171 2.06 7.06 -5.73
C TRP A 171 1.47 8.46 -5.53
N ALA A 172 1.84 9.15 -4.46
CA ALA A 172 1.46 10.53 -4.26
C ALA A 172 2.38 11.48 -5.04
N ASN A 173 1.81 12.45 -5.73
CA ASN A 173 2.56 13.49 -6.41
C ASN A 173 2.68 14.75 -5.53
N GLY A 174 3.41 14.63 -4.42
CA GLY A 174 3.62 15.70 -3.45
C GLY A 174 3.05 15.39 -2.07
N VAL A 175 3.10 16.37 -1.18
CA VAL A 175 2.69 16.23 0.23
C VAL A 175 1.20 16.50 0.47
N ASP A 176 0.55 17.20 -0.47
CA ASP A 176 -0.88 17.55 -0.41
C ASP A 176 -1.59 16.87 -1.58
N GLY A 177 -1.96 15.62 -1.39
CA GLY A 177 -2.76 14.87 -2.36
C GLY A 177 -4.27 15.04 -2.15
N PRO A 178 -5.10 14.67 -3.14
CA PRO A 178 -6.55 14.66 -2.98
C PRO A 178 -6.96 13.87 -1.74
N TRP A 179 -7.91 14.43 -0.96
CA TRP A 179 -8.43 13.82 0.27
C TRP A 179 -7.33 13.51 1.30
N HIS A 180 -6.27 14.33 1.35
CA HIS A 180 -5.13 14.22 2.27
C HIS A 180 -4.35 12.89 2.18
N VAL A 181 -4.55 12.10 1.11
CA VAL A 181 -3.87 10.80 0.88
C VAL A 181 -4.10 9.83 2.05
N ASP A 182 -5.25 9.92 2.72
CA ASP A 182 -5.59 9.10 3.88
C ASP A 182 -6.17 7.73 3.50
N TYR A 183 -6.63 6.98 4.50
CA TYR A 183 -7.41 5.75 4.33
C TYR A 183 -8.90 6.08 4.50
N HIS A 184 -9.66 6.03 3.40
CA HIS A 184 -11.10 6.17 3.45
C HIS A 184 -11.76 4.82 3.73
N ASN A 185 -12.34 4.70 4.93
CA ASN A 185 -12.88 3.45 5.46
C ASN A 185 -14.34 3.20 5.06
N ASN A 186 -14.92 4.04 4.20
CA ASN A 186 -16.32 3.93 3.78
C ASN A 186 -16.53 3.20 2.46
N ILE A 187 -15.48 2.93 1.69
CA ILE A 187 -15.46 2.11 0.46
C ILE A 187 -14.06 1.95 -0.13
N ASN A 188 -13.23 3.01 -0.12
CA ASN A 188 -12.03 3.07 -0.93
C ASN A 188 -11.00 2.02 -0.52
N ILE A 189 -10.67 1.93 0.77
CA ILE A 189 -9.70 0.92 1.22
C ILE A 189 -10.25 -0.50 1.01
N GLN A 190 -11.53 -0.73 1.19
CA GLN A 190 -12.15 -2.02 0.94
C GLN A 190 -12.02 -2.41 -0.53
N MET A 191 -12.34 -1.49 -1.46
CA MET A 191 -12.22 -1.74 -2.90
C MET A 191 -10.79 -2.05 -3.33
N ASN A 192 -9.79 -1.40 -2.73
CA ASN A 192 -8.39 -1.69 -3.03
C ASN A 192 -8.04 -3.16 -2.77
N TYR A 193 -8.69 -3.81 -1.80
CA TYR A 193 -8.37 -5.16 -1.37
C TYR A 193 -9.35 -6.25 -1.84
N TRP A 194 -10.51 -5.90 -2.40
CA TRP A 194 -11.45 -6.89 -2.93
C TRP A 194 -10.84 -7.89 -3.93
N PRO A 195 -9.93 -7.47 -4.84
CA PRO A 195 -9.33 -8.43 -5.76
C PRO A 195 -8.24 -9.30 -5.13
N ALA A 196 -7.75 -9.01 -3.93
CA ALA A 196 -6.55 -9.65 -3.39
C ALA A 196 -6.68 -11.17 -3.29
N CYS A 197 -7.63 -11.66 -2.51
CA CYS A 197 -7.81 -13.10 -2.31
C CYS A 197 -8.31 -13.79 -3.59
N SER A 198 -9.28 -13.20 -4.28
CA SER A 198 -9.86 -13.77 -5.50
C SER A 198 -8.89 -13.86 -6.68
N THR A 199 -7.79 -13.09 -6.66
CA THR A 199 -6.75 -13.12 -7.69
C THR A 199 -5.44 -13.75 -7.22
N ASN A 200 -5.50 -14.59 -6.16
CA ASN A 200 -4.38 -15.33 -5.60
C ASN A 200 -3.22 -14.43 -5.11
N LEU A 201 -3.58 -13.34 -4.39
CA LEU A 201 -2.66 -12.38 -3.77
C LEU A 201 -2.93 -12.26 -2.27
N ASN A 202 -3.16 -13.37 -1.59
CA ASN A 202 -3.52 -13.39 -0.16
C ASN A 202 -2.50 -12.65 0.71
N GLU A 203 -1.21 -12.74 0.37
CA GLU A 203 -0.14 -12.06 1.12
C GLU A 203 -0.30 -10.53 1.08
N CYS A 204 -0.87 -10.01 0.00
CA CYS A 204 -1.10 -8.57 -0.14
C CYS A 204 -2.19 -8.02 0.78
N VAL A 205 -2.95 -8.89 1.46
CA VAL A 205 -3.96 -8.47 2.47
C VAL A 205 -3.32 -8.12 3.81
N TRP A 206 -2.13 -8.68 4.13
CA TRP A 206 -1.51 -8.48 5.43
C TRP A 206 -1.33 -7.03 5.86
N PRO A 207 -0.90 -6.09 4.99
CA PRO A 207 -0.85 -4.68 5.37
C PRO A 207 -2.19 -4.11 5.81
N LEU A 208 -3.30 -4.52 5.18
CA LEU A 208 -4.65 -4.12 5.62
C LEU A 208 -4.99 -4.74 6.98
N ILE A 209 -4.67 -6.01 7.20
CA ILE A 209 -4.89 -6.68 8.51
C ILE A 209 -4.12 -5.94 9.61
N ASP A 210 -2.86 -5.62 9.37
CA ASP A 210 -2.04 -4.88 10.33
C ASP A 210 -2.57 -3.46 10.57
N PHE A 211 -3.05 -2.79 9.53
CA PHE A 211 -3.73 -1.51 9.68
C PHE A 211 -4.98 -1.62 10.57
N ILE A 212 -5.84 -2.60 10.34
CA ILE A 212 -7.02 -2.85 11.18
C ILE A 212 -6.61 -3.06 12.64
N ARG A 213 -5.55 -3.82 12.89
CA ARG A 213 -5.00 -4.03 14.25
C ARG A 213 -4.59 -2.73 14.92
N THR A 214 -4.03 -1.77 14.17
CA THR A 214 -3.65 -0.46 14.73
C THR A 214 -4.85 0.39 15.12
N LEU A 215 -6.03 0.14 14.54
CA LEU A 215 -7.26 0.89 14.84
C LEU A 215 -7.97 0.40 16.10
N VAL A 216 -7.67 -0.80 16.61
CA VAL A 216 -8.40 -1.41 17.75
C VAL A 216 -8.28 -0.54 19.01
N LYS A 217 -7.07 -0.31 19.49
CA LYS A 217 -6.84 0.44 20.74
C LYS A 217 -7.36 1.89 20.71
N PRO A 218 -7.09 2.70 19.67
CA PRO A 218 -7.72 4.02 19.58
C PRO A 218 -9.22 3.93 19.36
N GLY A 219 -9.71 2.92 18.63
CA GLY A 219 -11.12 2.69 18.37
C GLY A 219 -11.92 2.30 19.61
N GLU A 220 -11.32 1.63 20.59
CA GLU A 220 -11.95 1.37 21.91
C GLU A 220 -12.28 2.69 22.62
N LYS A 221 -11.36 3.66 22.60
CA LYS A 221 -11.57 4.98 23.18
C LYS A 221 -12.69 5.76 22.44
N THR A 222 -12.68 5.66 21.12
CA THR A 222 -13.71 6.29 20.27
C THR A 222 -15.08 5.66 20.53
N ALA A 223 -15.19 4.34 20.61
CA ALA A 223 -16.42 3.64 20.92
C ALA A 223 -16.98 4.06 22.29
N GLN A 224 -16.14 4.13 23.30
CA GLN A 224 -16.55 4.57 24.63
C GLN A 224 -16.96 6.04 24.66
N ALA A 225 -16.20 6.93 24.00
CA ALA A 225 -16.44 8.37 24.07
C ALA A 225 -17.69 8.81 23.32
N TYR A 226 -17.94 8.25 22.13
CA TYR A 226 -19.05 8.66 21.26
C TYR A 226 -20.34 7.84 21.48
N PHE A 227 -20.20 6.57 21.91
CA PHE A 227 -21.36 5.66 21.96
C PHE A 227 -21.60 5.05 23.36
N GLY A 228 -20.70 5.26 24.33
CA GLY A 228 -20.75 4.56 25.61
C GLY A 228 -20.63 3.03 25.47
N ALA A 229 -20.11 2.55 24.35
CA ALA A 229 -20.08 1.13 23.97
C ALA A 229 -18.74 0.48 24.29
N ARG A 230 -18.78 -0.84 24.50
CA ARG A 230 -17.59 -1.69 24.53
C ARG A 230 -17.18 -2.05 23.10
N GLY A 231 -15.92 -2.52 22.91
CA GLY A 231 -15.35 -2.86 21.61
C GLY A 231 -14.70 -1.64 20.95
N TRP A 232 -14.52 -1.68 19.66
CA TRP A 232 -13.87 -0.60 18.94
C TRP A 232 -14.68 -0.14 17.73
N THR A 233 -14.44 1.08 17.29
CA THR A 233 -15.03 1.66 16.08
C THR A 233 -14.00 2.50 15.33
N ALA A 234 -14.23 2.70 14.04
CA ALA A 234 -13.52 3.66 13.22
C ALA A 234 -14.52 4.42 12.35
N SER A 235 -14.22 5.68 12.07
CA SER A 235 -15.01 6.52 11.18
C SER A 235 -14.44 6.50 9.74
N ILE A 236 -14.94 7.39 8.88
CA ILE A 236 -14.60 7.41 7.45
C ILE A 236 -13.09 7.57 7.23
N SER A 237 -12.48 8.59 7.85
CA SER A 237 -11.07 8.88 7.69
C SER A 237 -10.22 8.09 8.67
N GLY A 238 -9.14 7.51 8.17
CA GLY A 238 -8.13 6.83 8.96
C GLY A 238 -6.73 7.24 8.54
N ASN A 239 -5.77 7.06 9.42
CA ASN A 239 -4.36 7.28 9.12
C ASN A 239 -3.46 6.30 9.86
N ILE A 240 -2.17 6.35 9.57
CA ILE A 240 -1.16 5.45 10.16
C ILE A 240 -0.93 5.66 11.67
N PHE A 241 -1.48 6.72 12.25
CA PHE A 241 -1.37 7.05 13.66
C PHE A 241 -2.61 6.62 14.47
N GLY A 242 -3.46 5.77 13.90
CA GLY A 242 -4.63 5.21 14.58
C GLY A 242 -5.78 6.21 14.76
N PHE A 243 -5.98 7.12 13.84
CA PHE A 243 -7.13 8.02 13.87
C PHE A 243 -8.42 7.26 13.59
N THR A 244 -9.39 7.33 14.51
CA THR A 244 -10.64 6.56 14.44
C THR A 244 -11.89 7.40 14.69
N SER A 245 -11.72 8.65 15.15
CA SER A 245 -12.83 9.54 15.47
C SER A 245 -13.52 10.09 14.21
N PRO A 246 -14.80 10.51 14.29
CA PRO A 246 -15.38 11.38 13.28
C PRO A 246 -14.57 12.66 13.17
N LEU A 247 -14.47 13.22 11.96
CA LEU A 247 -13.92 14.56 11.76
C LEU A 247 -14.91 15.58 12.37
N THR A 248 -14.37 16.62 12.98
CA THR A 248 -15.15 17.68 13.67
C THR A 248 -15.46 18.84 12.73
N ASP A 249 -15.87 18.56 11.50
CA ASP A 249 -16.38 19.59 10.60
C ASP A 249 -17.91 19.74 10.72
N GLU A 250 -18.45 20.69 9.99
CA GLU A 250 -19.89 21.02 10.03
C GLU A 250 -20.79 19.90 9.48
N ASN A 251 -20.21 18.92 8.76
CA ASN A 251 -20.97 17.86 8.13
C ASN A 251 -20.80 16.51 8.85
N MET A 252 -21.38 16.39 10.03
CA MET A 252 -21.38 15.16 10.82
C MET A 252 -21.97 13.97 10.07
N SER A 253 -22.96 14.18 9.20
CA SER A 253 -23.58 13.08 8.44
C SER A 253 -22.60 12.43 7.45
N TRP A 254 -21.65 13.19 6.93
CA TRP A 254 -20.60 12.68 6.08
C TRP A 254 -19.50 11.94 6.87
N ASN A 255 -19.13 12.48 8.02
CA ASN A 255 -18.00 11.97 8.79
C ASN A 255 -18.36 10.81 9.73
N PHE A 256 -19.63 10.70 10.10
CA PHE A 256 -20.10 9.74 11.08
C PHE A 256 -20.48 8.41 10.41
N ASN A 257 -19.54 7.47 10.40
CA ASN A 257 -19.76 6.13 9.85
C ASN A 257 -19.38 5.05 10.87
N PRO A 258 -20.29 4.64 11.77
CA PRO A 258 -20.00 3.63 12.79
C PRO A 258 -19.74 2.24 12.20
N MET A 259 -20.14 2.01 10.95
CA MET A 259 -19.98 0.72 10.27
C MET A 259 -18.63 0.54 9.58
N ALA A 260 -17.77 1.54 9.57
CA ALA A 260 -16.45 1.44 8.92
C ALA A 260 -15.60 0.32 9.54
N GLY A 261 -15.54 0.24 10.87
CA GLY A 261 -14.84 -0.83 11.57
C GLY A 261 -15.40 -2.23 11.26
N PRO A 262 -16.72 -2.50 11.43
CA PRO A 262 -17.32 -3.78 11.03
C PRO A 262 -17.05 -4.15 9.58
N TRP A 263 -17.11 -3.20 8.66
CA TRP A 263 -16.82 -3.45 7.25
C TRP A 263 -15.34 -3.83 7.01
N LEU A 264 -14.41 -3.16 7.66
CA LEU A 264 -13.01 -3.55 7.64
C LEU A 264 -12.80 -4.97 8.18
N ALA A 265 -13.52 -5.34 9.24
CA ALA A 265 -13.42 -6.68 9.83
C ALA A 265 -13.90 -7.80 8.88
N THR A 266 -14.74 -7.52 7.88
CA THR A 266 -15.12 -8.52 6.88
C THR A 266 -13.94 -9.06 6.08
N HIS A 267 -12.91 -8.24 5.85
CA HIS A 267 -11.68 -8.68 5.15
C HIS A 267 -10.87 -9.71 5.95
N ILE A 268 -10.98 -9.69 7.28
CA ILE A 268 -10.36 -10.71 8.14
C ILE A 268 -10.99 -12.07 7.88
N TRP A 269 -12.33 -12.10 7.80
CA TRP A 269 -13.06 -13.32 7.51
C TRP A 269 -12.83 -13.80 6.07
N GLU A 270 -12.83 -12.89 5.11
CA GLU A 270 -12.54 -13.19 3.71
C GLU A 270 -11.14 -13.84 3.56
N TYR A 271 -10.12 -13.28 4.22
CA TYR A 271 -8.79 -13.88 4.21
C TYR A 271 -8.82 -15.33 4.74
N TYR A 272 -9.51 -15.58 5.85
CA TYR A 272 -9.68 -16.94 6.36
C TYR A 272 -10.45 -17.84 5.39
N ASP A 273 -11.50 -17.35 4.77
CA ASP A 273 -12.29 -18.14 3.83
C ASP A 273 -11.48 -18.61 2.62
N TYR A 274 -10.57 -17.79 2.12
CA TYR A 274 -9.70 -18.17 1.01
C TYR A 274 -8.50 -19.03 1.43
N THR A 275 -7.94 -18.79 2.60
CA THR A 275 -6.71 -19.47 3.04
C THR A 275 -6.96 -20.71 3.90
N ARG A 276 -8.09 -20.74 4.61
CA ARG A 276 -8.39 -21.73 5.66
C ARG A 276 -7.30 -21.83 6.74
N ASP A 277 -6.53 -20.75 6.94
CA ASP A 277 -5.47 -20.66 7.93
C ASP A 277 -6.07 -20.56 9.35
N LYS A 278 -6.16 -21.71 10.02
CA LYS A 278 -6.67 -21.78 11.38
C LYS A 278 -5.75 -21.11 12.39
N LYS A 279 -4.44 -21.03 12.09
CA LYS A 279 -3.49 -20.35 12.98
C LYS A 279 -3.75 -18.85 12.94
N PHE A 280 -3.88 -18.29 11.73
CA PHE A 280 -4.28 -16.89 11.54
C PHE A 280 -5.60 -16.59 12.26
N LEU A 281 -6.63 -17.42 12.05
CA LEU A 281 -7.93 -17.21 12.68
C LEU A 281 -7.82 -17.15 14.20
N LYS A 282 -7.05 -18.07 14.81
CA LYS A 282 -6.87 -18.17 16.26
C LYS A 282 -6.04 -17.02 16.84
N GLU A 283 -4.95 -16.63 16.16
CA GLU A 283 -3.96 -15.71 16.72
C GLU A 283 -4.24 -14.23 16.36
N VAL A 284 -5.00 -13.98 15.28
CA VAL A 284 -5.25 -12.65 14.77
C VAL A 284 -6.73 -12.41 14.48
N GLY A 285 -7.35 -13.31 13.70
CA GLY A 285 -8.65 -13.05 13.11
C GLY A 285 -9.79 -13.06 14.13
N TYR A 286 -9.74 -13.96 15.11
CA TYR A 286 -10.83 -14.14 16.07
C TYR A 286 -11.05 -12.88 16.92
N ASP A 287 -10.02 -12.35 17.53
CA ASP A 287 -10.11 -11.15 18.36
C ASP A 287 -10.58 -9.93 17.57
N LEU A 288 -10.08 -9.76 16.34
CA LEU A 288 -10.46 -8.63 15.49
C LEU A 288 -11.92 -8.69 15.02
N SER A 289 -12.46 -9.90 14.81
CA SER A 289 -13.82 -10.10 14.30
C SER A 289 -14.87 -10.04 15.40
N LEU A 290 -14.62 -10.66 16.56
CA LEU A 290 -15.60 -10.76 17.66
C LEU A 290 -15.85 -9.45 18.40
N ILE A 291 -14.84 -8.61 18.54
CA ILE A 291 -14.95 -7.36 19.29
C ILE A 291 -15.97 -6.43 18.64
N HIS A 292 -16.22 -6.55 17.33
CA HIS A 292 -17.26 -5.79 16.64
C HIS A 292 -18.69 -6.30 16.82
N ILE A 293 -18.84 -7.62 16.88
CA ILE A 293 -20.18 -8.26 16.85
C ILE A 293 -20.91 -8.11 18.20
N LEU A 294 -20.19 -7.91 19.30
CA LEU A 294 -20.73 -7.99 20.65
C LEU A 294 -21.02 -6.65 21.33
N THR A 295 -20.99 -5.51 20.63
CA THR A 295 -20.91 -4.20 21.28
C THR A 295 -22.09 -3.28 21.13
N LEU A 296 -23.22 -3.73 20.60
CA LEU A 296 -24.46 -3.00 20.80
C LEU A 296 -24.86 -3.15 22.28
N PRO A 297 -25.18 -2.06 23.00
CA PRO A 297 -25.67 -2.17 24.36
C PRO A 297 -26.94 -3.01 24.34
N THR A 298 -26.92 -4.14 24.99
CA THR A 298 -28.17 -4.79 25.42
C THR A 298 -28.71 -3.92 26.52
N THR A 299 -29.71 -3.10 26.21
CA THR A 299 -30.54 -2.40 27.16
C THR A 299 -31.24 -3.37 28.08
#